data_83c13b3c439a09fb714f1032f876dd47
#
_entry.id   83c13b3c439a09fb714f1032f876dd47
#
_cell.length_a   1.000
_cell.length_b   1.000
_cell.length_c   1.000
_cell.angle_alpha   90.00
_cell.angle_beta   90.00
_cell.angle_gamma   90.00
#
_symmetry.space_group_name_H-M   'P 1'
#
loop_
_entity.id
_entity.type
_entity.pdbx_description
1 polymer ?
#
loop_
_entity_poly.entity_id
_entity_poly.type
_entity_poly.pdbx_seq_one_letter_code
_entity_poly.pdbx_strand_id
1 'polypeptide(L)'
;MAQIPVFTTEQAIDGLRQAIHGKAVNFYAMYSSILGGVVTDPALMVVPLDDHMVHRGHAVFDTATLTHGMLYQLDAHLDRLIKSAEGARLPLPFPRQQLRQIILETAAASQRRDGSVRYWLSAGPGGYGLGPAECIGSSFYVIVFKQEAYPQSYYQEGMRLVTSQVPIKPPLFARIKSTNYLPNVLVVLEAKERDADNGVFIDQRGMVAESSNMNVAFVTQDRVFRHPPFDAILAGITIHRVLDFAQRLVQQGGLNGVRLADIPVEEARNAAEMMLIGSSIKVAPVVEWDGQKIGDGKPGPIAAKLLEMWNEDTQSANDQLVGVPYEQETRGTA
;
A
#
# COMPACT_ATOMS: atom_id res chain seq x y z
N MET A 1 6.40 2.50 -45.06
CA MET A 1 6.30 2.69 -43.59
C MET A 1 5.41 3.88 -43.32
N ALA A 2 4.42 3.79 -42.43
CA ALA A 2 3.62 4.95 -42.08
C ALA A 2 4.51 5.99 -41.36
N GLN A 3 4.45 7.22 -41.78
CA GLN A 3 5.19 8.32 -41.16
C GLN A 3 4.61 8.57 -39.77
N ILE A 4 5.47 8.60 -38.75
CA ILE A 4 5.06 8.92 -37.36
C ILE A 4 4.65 10.40 -37.33
N PRO A 5 3.40 10.72 -36.90
CA PRO A 5 2.95 12.11 -36.87
C PRO A 5 3.67 12.89 -35.75
N VAL A 6 3.93 14.15 -36.03
CA VAL A 6 4.39 15.14 -35.01
C VAL A 6 3.17 15.98 -34.65
N PHE A 7 2.75 15.91 -33.39
CA PHE A 7 1.55 16.60 -32.91
C PHE A 7 1.82 18.05 -32.48
N THR A 8 0.83 18.92 -32.70
CA THR A 8 0.76 20.19 -31.97
C THR A 8 0.36 19.96 -30.51
N THR A 9 0.44 20.99 -29.67
CA THR A 9 0.00 20.92 -28.28
C THR A 9 -1.46 20.48 -28.15
N GLU A 10 -2.35 21.09 -28.95
CA GLU A 10 -3.79 20.76 -28.96
C GLU A 10 -4.01 19.30 -29.36
N GLN A 11 -3.37 18.86 -30.44
CA GLN A 11 -3.46 17.47 -30.89
C GLN A 11 -2.96 16.48 -29.84
N ALA A 12 -1.90 16.82 -29.10
CA ALA A 12 -1.39 15.98 -28.02
C ALA A 12 -2.38 15.88 -26.84
N ILE A 13 -2.98 17.02 -26.43
CA ILE A 13 -4.02 17.05 -25.39
C ILE A 13 -5.25 16.26 -25.82
N ASP A 14 -5.72 16.46 -27.02
CA ASP A 14 -6.86 15.71 -27.58
C ASP A 14 -6.56 14.21 -27.66
N GLY A 15 -5.34 13.85 -28.05
CA GLY A 15 -4.87 12.47 -28.05
C GLY A 15 -4.90 11.84 -26.65
N LEU A 16 -4.46 12.55 -25.62
CA LEU A 16 -4.54 12.10 -24.22
C LEU A 16 -6.00 11.90 -23.78
N ARG A 17 -6.89 12.83 -24.11
CA ARG A 17 -8.33 12.71 -23.80
C ARG A 17 -8.97 11.53 -24.53
N GLN A 18 -8.64 11.33 -25.81
CA GLN A 18 -9.13 10.19 -26.59
C GLN A 18 -8.61 8.84 -26.03
N ALA A 19 -7.36 8.81 -25.56
CA ALA A 19 -6.75 7.58 -25.00
C ALA A 19 -7.50 7.04 -23.78
N ILE A 20 -8.20 7.89 -23.02
CA ILE A 20 -9.01 7.51 -21.87
C ILE A 20 -10.51 7.53 -22.16
N HIS A 21 -10.94 8.09 -23.30
CA HIS A 21 -12.36 8.17 -23.66
C HIS A 21 -12.98 6.76 -23.77
N GLY A 22 -14.12 6.57 -23.13
CA GLY A 22 -14.82 5.28 -23.09
C GLY A 22 -14.18 4.22 -22.18
N LYS A 23 -13.05 4.50 -21.51
CA LYS A 23 -12.48 3.62 -20.49
C LYS A 23 -13.07 3.91 -19.11
N ALA A 24 -13.21 2.87 -18.29
CA ALA A 24 -13.52 3.05 -16.87
C ALA A 24 -12.33 3.74 -16.19
N VAL A 25 -12.49 5.01 -15.86
CA VAL A 25 -11.46 5.78 -15.14
C VAL A 25 -11.69 5.63 -13.64
N ASN A 26 -10.70 5.06 -12.97
CA ASN A 26 -10.74 4.77 -11.54
C ASN A 26 -9.91 5.76 -10.70
N PHE A 27 -9.53 6.91 -11.25
CA PHE A 27 -8.82 7.99 -10.55
C PHE A 27 -9.51 9.33 -10.81
N TYR A 28 -9.54 10.21 -9.79
CA TYR A 28 -10.52 11.29 -9.71
C TYR A 28 -9.93 12.67 -9.48
N ALA A 29 -8.79 12.77 -8.80
CA ALA A 29 -8.04 14.01 -8.58
C ALA A 29 -6.57 13.70 -8.42
N MET A 30 -5.69 14.55 -8.95
CA MET A 30 -4.25 14.47 -8.78
C MET A 30 -3.68 15.83 -8.42
N TYR A 31 -2.93 15.92 -7.32
CA TYR A 31 -2.03 17.03 -7.08
C TYR A 31 -0.66 16.75 -7.71
N SER A 32 -0.09 17.78 -8.30
CA SER A 32 1.30 17.77 -8.79
C SER A 32 2.03 19.02 -8.31
N SER A 33 3.14 18.84 -7.60
CA SER A 33 4.00 19.98 -7.21
C SER A 33 4.63 20.68 -8.40
N ILE A 34 4.76 19.99 -9.53
CA ILE A 34 5.26 20.57 -10.80
C ILE A 34 4.24 21.55 -11.39
N LEU A 35 2.94 21.21 -11.29
CA LEU A 35 1.85 22.09 -11.74
C LEU A 35 1.47 23.12 -10.65
N GLY A 36 1.86 22.89 -9.41
CA GLY A 36 1.49 23.72 -8.27
C GLY A 36 0.01 23.65 -7.89
N GLY A 37 -0.71 22.58 -8.28
CA GLY A 37 -2.15 22.48 -8.07
C GLY A 37 -2.75 21.10 -8.30
N VAL A 38 -4.09 21.03 -8.16
CA VAL A 38 -4.88 19.81 -8.36
C VAL A 38 -5.50 19.79 -9.75
N VAL A 39 -5.42 18.64 -10.41
CA VAL A 39 -6.04 18.34 -11.71
C VAL A 39 -7.13 17.29 -11.49
N THR A 40 -8.31 17.52 -12.08
CA THR A 40 -9.45 16.58 -12.04
C THR A 40 -9.79 15.99 -13.42
N ASP A 41 -9.18 16.50 -14.52
CA ASP A 41 -9.23 15.85 -15.84
C ASP A 41 -8.24 14.69 -15.88
N PRO A 42 -8.69 13.41 -15.94
CA PRO A 42 -7.79 12.25 -15.92
C PRO A 42 -6.77 12.24 -17.05
N ALA A 43 -7.07 12.87 -18.19
CA ALA A 43 -6.14 12.96 -19.32
C ALA A 43 -4.89 13.79 -19.01
N LEU A 44 -5.00 14.69 -18.03
CA LEU A 44 -3.93 15.59 -17.63
C LEU A 44 -3.25 15.18 -16.31
N MET A 45 -3.60 14.02 -15.77
CA MET A 45 -2.92 13.43 -14.59
C MET A 45 -1.63 12.74 -15.04
N VAL A 46 -0.61 13.53 -15.31
CA VAL A 46 0.66 13.10 -15.92
C VAL A 46 1.84 13.43 -15.02
N VAL A 47 2.92 12.66 -15.18
CA VAL A 47 4.21 12.88 -14.53
C VAL A 47 5.24 13.19 -15.61
N PRO A 48 6.16 14.15 -15.42
CA PRO A 48 7.23 14.42 -16.39
C PRO A 48 8.05 13.16 -16.70
N LEU A 49 8.37 12.95 -17.97
CA LEU A 49 9.13 11.77 -18.42
C LEU A 49 10.56 11.75 -17.85
N ASP A 50 11.13 12.91 -17.61
CA ASP A 50 12.45 13.12 -17.01
C ASP A 50 12.42 13.14 -15.47
N ASP A 51 11.27 12.87 -14.84
CA ASP A 51 11.24 12.65 -13.39
C ASP A 51 12.04 11.40 -13.03
N HIS A 52 12.91 11.53 -12.06
CA HIS A 52 13.83 10.47 -11.63
C HIS A 52 13.11 9.21 -11.15
N MET A 53 11.84 9.34 -10.73
CA MET A 53 10.95 8.22 -10.44
C MET A 53 10.69 7.35 -11.68
N VAL A 54 10.52 7.97 -12.84
CA VAL A 54 10.14 7.29 -14.08
C VAL A 54 11.28 6.45 -14.65
N HIS A 55 12.48 7.00 -14.66
CA HIS A 55 13.62 6.32 -15.33
C HIS A 55 14.67 5.73 -14.38
N ARG A 56 14.60 5.98 -13.06
CA ARG A 56 15.53 5.41 -12.05
C ARG A 56 14.82 4.76 -10.87
N GLY A 57 13.50 4.90 -10.74
CA GLY A 57 12.77 4.42 -9.57
C GLY A 57 13.19 5.12 -8.28
N HIS A 58 13.78 6.33 -8.33
CA HIS A 58 14.24 7.09 -7.18
C HIS A 58 13.07 7.90 -6.59
N ALA A 59 12.14 7.17 -6.01
CA ALA A 59 10.99 7.72 -5.31
C ALA A 59 10.51 6.77 -4.22
N VAL A 60 9.74 7.32 -3.30
CA VAL A 60 9.01 6.59 -2.26
C VAL A 60 7.52 6.92 -2.37
N PHE A 61 6.67 6.03 -1.84
CA PHE A 61 5.24 6.25 -1.86
C PHE A 61 4.55 5.70 -0.62
N ASP A 62 3.34 6.19 -0.36
CA ASP A 62 2.46 5.59 0.62
C ASP A 62 0.99 5.67 0.16
N THR A 63 0.11 4.97 0.86
CA THR A 63 -1.32 4.93 0.49
C THR A 63 -2.16 4.85 1.76
N ALA A 64 -3.03 5.84 1.96
CA ALA A 64 -4.04 5.84 3.01
C ALA A 64 -5.40 5.45 2.46
N THR A 65 -6.21 4.75 3.26
CA THR A 65 -7.58 4.40 2.92
C THR A 65 -8.48 5.61 3.19
N LEU A 66 -9.31 5.95 2.20
CA LEU A 66 -10.41 6.90 2.33
C LEU A 66 -11.70 6.13 2.57
N THR A 67 -12.35 6.37 3.70
CA THR A 67 -13.59 5.71 4.10
C THR A 67 -14.54 6.72 4.73
N HIS A 68 -15.80 6.77 4.26
CA HIS A 68 -16.84 7.69 4.73
C HIS A 68 -16.38 9.17 4.83
N GLY A 69 -15.49 9.59 3.94
CA GLY A 69 -14.94 10.95 3.93
C GLY A 69 -13.84 11.21 4.97
N MET A 70 -13.26 10.16 5.54
CA MET A 70 -12.17 10.21 6.49
C MET A 70 -10.96 9.44 5.95
N LEU A 71 -9.75 9.92 6.20
CA LEU A 71 -8.50 9.20 5.91
C LEU A 71 -8.08 8.42 7.16
N TYR A 72 -7.99 7.10 7.02
CA TYR A 72 -7.60 6.20 8.11
C TYR A 72 -6.07 6.19 8.26
N GLN A 73 -5.60 6.47 9.48
CA GLN A 73 -4.18 6.49 9.88
C GLN A 73 -3.29 7.38 8.99
N LEU A 74 -3.82 8.50 8.46
CA LEU A 74 -3.09 9.40 7.57
C LEU A 74 -1.73 9.81 8.16
N ASP A 75 -1.69 10.20 9.43
CA ASP A 75 -0.47 10.70 10.06
C ASP A 75 0.60 9.60 10.16
N ALA A 76 0.25 8.36 10.50
CA ALA A 76 1.16 7.23 10.52
C ALA A 76 1.69 6.87 9.11
N HIS A 77 0.83 6.92 8.09
CA HIS A 77 1.24 6.73 6.70
C HIS A 77 2.19 7.83 6.22
N LEU A 78 1.93 9.08 6.57
CA LEU A 78 2.80 10.21 6.23
C LEU A 78 4.16 10.13 6.93
N ASP A 79 4.20 9.74 8.20
CA ASP A 79 5.45 9.54 8.94
C ASP A 79 6.29 8.40 8.34
N ARG A 80 5.65 7.33 7.87
CA ARG A 80 6.35 6.25 7.13
C ARG A 80 6.87 6.72 5.78
N LEU A 81 6.13 7.56 5.04
CA LEU A 81 6.63 8.18 3.80
C LEU A 81 7.88 8.99 4.07
N ILE A 82 7.88 9.84 5.10
CA ILE A 82 9.02 10.69 5.48
C ILE A 82 10.22 9.81 5.85
N LYS A 83 10.02 8.79 6.69
CA LYS A 83 11.08 7.84 7.03
C LYS A 83 11.64 7.10 5.80
N SER A 84 10.77 6.76 4.85
CA SER A 84 11.20 6.15 3.58
C SER A 84 11.98 7.13 2.71
N ALA A 85 11.58 8.41 2.69
CA ALA A 85 12.28 9.48 1.97
C ALA A 85 13.69 9.70 2.55
N GLU A 86 13.83 9.74 3.87
CA GLU A 86 15.13 9.81 4.55
C GLU A 86 16.01 8.63 4.15
N GLY A 87 15.49 7.40 4.21
CA GLY A 87 16.22 6.19 3.79
C GLY A 87 16.63 6.20 2.32
N ALA A 88 15.83 6.82 1.44
CA ALA A 88 16.12 7.01 0.02
C ALA A 88 16.92 8.28 -0.29
N ARG A 89 17.31 9.06 0.74
CA ARG A 89 18.01 10.35 0.62
C ARG A 89 17.27 11.38 -0.24
N LEU A 90 15.95 11.42 -0.10
CA LEU A 90 15.08 12.37 -0.78
C LEU A 90 14.73 13.51 0.18
N PRO A 91 15.15 14.77 -0.11
CA PRO A 91 14.72 15.91 0.67
C PRO A 91 13.21 16.14 0.51
N LEU A 92 12.55 16.58 1.58
CA LEU A 92 11.13 16.93 1.51
C LEU A 92 10.95 18.23 0.73
N PRO A 93 10.03 18.28 -0.27
CA PRO A 93 9.76 19.52 -1.01
C PRO A 93 8.95 20.53 -0.18
N PHE A 94 8.25 20.06 0.84
CA PHE A 94 7.41 20.86 1.74
C PHE A 94 7.52 20.35 3.18
N PRO A 95 7.27 21.21 4.19
CA PRO A 95 7.12 20.77 5.58
C PRO A 95 6.03 19.71 5.72
N ARG A 96 6.16 18.80 6.69
CA ARG A 96 5.21 17.71 6.97
C ARG A 96 3.74 18.19 7.01
N GLN A 97 3.49 19.31 7.67
CA GLN A 97 2.13 19.85 7.78
C GLN A 97 1.55 20.25 6.42
N GLN A 98 2.38 20.80 5.54
CA GLN A 98 1.95 21.16 4.18
C GLN A 98 1.71 19.94 3.32
N LEU A 99 2.56 18.89 3.42
CA LEU A 99 2.31 17.59 2.76
C LEU A 99 0.96 17.00 3.20
N ARG A 100 0.67 17.03 4.51
CA ARG A 100 -0.60 16.59 5.07
C ARG A 100 -1.79 17.38 4.50
N GLN A 101 -1.67 18.69 4.44
CA GLN A 101 -2.71 19.55 3.90
C GLN A 101 -2.98 19.29 2.41
N ILE A 102 -1.94 19.13 1.60
CA ILE A 102 -2.04 18.78 0.18
C ILE A 102 -2.80 17.47 -0.01
N ILE A 103 -2.50 16.44 0.81
CA ILE A 103 -3.21 15.15 0.73
C ILE A 103 -4.71 15.34 1.02
N LEU A 104 -5.06 16.08 2.07
CA LEU A 104 -6.45 16.34 2.46
C LEU A 104 -7.21 17.15 1.41
N GLU A 105 -6.61 18.21 0.87
CA GLU A 105 -7.22 19.06 -0.16
C GLU A 105 -7.40 18.29 -1.48
N THR A 106 -6.43 17.44 -1.85
CA THR A 106 -6.57 16.57 -3.03
C THR A 106 -7.71 15.57 -2.85
N ALA A 107 -7.85 14.99 -1.65
CA ALA A 107 -8.96 14.11 -1.32
C ALA A 107 -10.30 14.86 -1.42
N ALA A 108 -10.38 16.08 -0.88
CA ALA A 108 -11.58 16.93 -0.97
C ALA A 108 -11.94 17.26 -2.43
N ALA A 109 -10.94 17.66 -3.24
CA ALA A 109 -11.15 18.00 -4.66
C ALA A 109 -11.69 16.82 -5.49
N SER A 110 -11.42 15.59 -5.08
CA SER A 110 -11.95 14.39 -5.76
C SER A 110 -13.46 14.20 -5.59
N GLN A 111 -14.08 14.84 -4.60
CA GLN A 111 -15.48 14.68 -4.17
C GLN A 111 -15.84 13.21 -3.81
N ARG A 112 -14.84 12.34 -3.61
CA ARG A 112 -15.05 10.94 -3.23
C ARG A 112 -14.96 10.78 -1.72
N ARG A 113 -15.85 9.95 -1.18
CA ARG A 113 -15.88 9.65 0.26
C ARG A 113 -15.27 8.29 0.57
N ASP A 114 -15.09 7.43 -0.46
CA ASP A 114 -14.52 6.10 -0.34
C ASP A 114 -13.54 5.84 -1.48
N GLY A 115 -12.41 5.16 -1.16
CA GLY A 115 -11.34 4.86 -2.08
C GLY A 115 -9.97 4.80 -1.42
N SER A 116 -8.95 5.20 -2.15
CA SER A 116 -7.57 5.30 -1.65
C SER A 116 -6.93 6.61 -2.10
N VAL A 117 -6.07 7.14 -1.25
CA VAL A 117 -5.23 8.29 -1.56
C VAL A 117 -3.78 7.81 -1.53
N ARG A 118 -3.14 7.79 -2.70
CA ARG A 118 -1.72 7.44 -2.84
C ARG A 118 -0.91 8.68 -3.12
N TYR A 119 0.26 8.75 -2.53
CA TYR A 119 1.17 9.87 -2.72
C TYR A 119 2.60 9.39 -2.89
N TRP A 120 3.34 10.11 -3.71
CA TRP A 120 4.74 9.84 -4.04
C TRP A 120 5.59 11.05 -3.75
N LEU A 121 6.80 10.79 -3.30
CA LEU A 121 7.88 11.76 -3.22
C LEU A 121 9.03 11.26 -4.06
N SER A 122 9.40 12.00 -5.08
CA SER A 122 10.50 11.66 -6.00
C SER A 122 11.64 12.67 -5.89
N ALA A 123 12.81 12.32 -6.45
CA ALA A 123 13.90 13.26 -6.59
C ALA A 123 13.56 14.41 -7.57
N GLY A 124 12.50 14.25 -8.37
CA GLY A 124 11.99 15.24 -9.31
C GLY A 124 12.57 15.15 -10.72
N PRO A 125 12.06 16.01 -11.64
CA PRO A 125 12.54 16.10 -13.01
C PRO A 125 13.84 16.88 -13.12
N GLY A 126 14.53 16.76 -14.24
CA GLY A 126 15.69 17.60 -14.55
C GLY A 126 16.72 16.99 -15.47
N GLY A 127 16.76 15.70 -15.67
CA GLY A 127 17.74 15.07 -16.56
C GLY A 127 17.69 13.55 -16.51
N TYR A 128 18.58 12.91 -17.26
CA TYR A 128 18.61 11.45 -17.39
C TYR A 128 19.85 10.81 -16.74
N GLY A 129 20.63 11.57 -15.97
CA GLY A 129 21.77 11.08 -15.21
C GLY A 129 21.40 9.97 -14.20
N LEU A 130 22.38 9.23 -13.72
CA LEU A 130 22.15 8.21 -12.68
C LEU A 130 21.93 8.86 -11.31
N GLY A 131 22.69 9.89 -10.99
CA GLY A 131 22.54 10.64 -9.74
C GLY A 131 21.53 11.79 -9.89
N PRO A 132 20.92 12.26 -8.78
CA PRO A 132 19.90 13.30 -8.82
C PRO A 132 20.45 14.72 -8.92
N ALA A 133 21.73 14.91 -9.28
CA ALA A 133 22.35 16.23 -9.34
C ALA A 133 21.74 17.16 -10.41
N GLU A 134 21.11 16.59 -11.44
CA GLU A 134 20.42 17.33 -12.50
C GLU A 134 18.97 17.66 -12.14
N CYS A 135 18.42 17.06 -11.08
CA CYS A 135 17.06 17.31 -10.65
C CYS A 135 16.92 18.73 -10.11
N ILE A 136 15.84 19.40 -10.51
CA ILE A 136 15.53 20.77 -10.07
C ILE A 136 15.02 20.86 -8.63
N GLY A 137 14.72 19.72 -8.01
CA GLY A 137 14.22 19.57 -6.65
C GLY A 137 13.22 18.43 -6.54
N SER A 138 12.98 17.97 -5.33
CA SER A 138 12.02 16.86 -5.09
C SER A 138 10.61 17.24 -5.49
N SER A 139 9.89 16.28 -6.05
CA SER A 139 8.49 16.42 -6.45
C SER A 139 7.57 15.63 -5.55
N PHE A 140 6.36 16.16 -5.36
CA PHE A 140 5.30 15.51 -4.60
C PHE A 140 4.05 15.37 -5.47
N TYR A 141 3.55 14.15 -5.55
CA TYR A 141 2.33 13.81 -6.30
C TYR A 141 1.34 13.13 -5.37
N VAL A 142 0.06 13.44 -5.50
CA VAL A 142 -1.03 12.78 -4.77
C VAL A 142 -2.10 12.40 -5.76
N ILE A 143 -2.65 11.18 -5.67
CA ILE A 143 -3.78 10.75 -6.50
C ILE A 143 -4.87 10.13 -5.63
N VAL A 144 -6.11 10.45 -5.93
CA VAL A 144 -7.30 9.82 -5.37
C VAL A 144 -7.88 8.85 -6.40
N PHE A 145 -8.05 7.59 -6.00
CA PHE A 145 -8.52 6.55 -6.92
C PHE A 145 -9.45 5.56 -6.23
N LYS A 146 -10.27 4.86 -7.04
CA LYS A 146 -11.10 3.77 -6.56
C LYS A 146 -10.22 2.58 -6.22
N GLN A 147 -10.28 2.13 -4.99
CA GLN A 147 -9.67 0.87 -4.61
C GLN A 147 -10.58 -0.27 -5.03
N GLU A 148 -10.10 -1.17 -5.87
CA GLU A 148 -10.82 -2.41 -6.15
C GLU A 148 -10.80 -3.30 -4.92
N ALA A 149 -11.97 -3.83 -4.57
CA ALA A 149 -12.11 -4.75 -3.45
C ALA A 149 -11.49 -6.11 -3.80
N TYR A 150 -10.84 -6.73 -2.83
CA TYR A 150 -10.42 -8.12 -2.96
C TYR A 150 -11.64 -9.05 -3.01
N PRO A 151 -11.54 -10.21 -3.69
CA PRO A 151 -12.61 -11.20 -3.71
C PRO A 151 -13.07 -11.58 -2.30
N GLN A 152 -14.37 -11.69 -2.09
CA GLN A 152 -14.92 -12.12 -0.80
C GLN A 152 -14.47 -13.54 -0.40
N SER A 153 -14.17 -14.39 -1.40
CA SER A 153 -13.59 -15.71 -1.18
C SER A 153 -12.30 -15.68 -0.37
N TYR A 154 -11.47 -14.63 -0.51
CA TYR A 154 -10.24 -14.50 0.29
C TYR A 154 -10.50 -14.46 1.80
N TYR A 155 -11.66 -13.96 2.21
CA TYR A 155 -12.05 -13.88 3.62
C TYR A 155 -12.92 -15.05 4.08
N GLN A 156 -13.72 -15.63 3.18
CA GLN A 156 -14.67 -16.70 3.49
C GLN A 156 -14.07 -18.10 3.33
N GLU A 157 -13.24 -18.29 2.32
CA GLU A 157 -12.60 -19.56 1.97
C GLU A 157 -11.12 -19.58 2.35
N GLY A 158 -10.50 -18.40 2.42
CA GLY A 158 -9.08 -18.20 2.68
C GLY A 158 -8.22 -18.21 1.43
N MET A 159 -7.00 -17.72 1.56
CA MET A 159 -6.03 -17.59 0.47
C MET A 159 -5.09 -18.80 0.40
N ARG A 160 -4.63 -19.10 -0.82
CA ARG A 160 -3.58 -20.09 -1.10
C ARG A 160 -2.30 -19.35 -1.46
N LEU A 161 -1.20 -19.69 -0.81
CA LEU A 161 0.10 -19.07 -1.03
C LEU A 161 1.14 -20.05 -1.54
N VAL A 162 2.18 -19.51 -2.15
CA VAL A 162 3.39 -20.25 -2.56
C VAL A 162 4.64 -19.59 -2.00
N THR A 163 5.67 -20.36 -1.73
CA THR A 163 7.00 -19.81 -1.47
C THR A 163 7.55 -19.22 -2.77
N SER A 164 7.90 -17.95 -2.76
CA SER A 164 8.49 -17.30 -3.94
C SER A 164 9.94 -17.71 -4.15
N GLN A 165 10.30 -17.92 -5.42
CA GLN A 165 11.68 -18.09 -5.86
C GLN A 165 12.38 -16.74 -6.10
N VAL A 166 11.62 -15.65 -6.19
CA VAL A 166 12.16 -14.30 -6.30
C VAL A 166 12.85 -13.92 -4.98
N PRO A 167 14.13 -13.52 -5.00
CA PRO A 167 14.82 -13.12 -3.78
C PRO A 167 14.14 -11.94 -3.10
N ILE A 168 14.06 -11.98 -1.76
CA ILE A 168 13.63 -10.81 -1.01
C ILE A 168 14.63 -9.66 -1.18
N LYS A 169 14.14 -8.44 -1.18
CA LYS A 169 15.00 -7.25 -1.18
C LYS A 169 15.91 -7.25 0.05
N PRO A 170 17.19 -6.85 -0.10
CA PRO A 170 18.07 -6.67 1.06
C PRO A 170 17.43 -5.74 2.12
N PRO A 171 17.73 -5.93 3.42
CA PRO A 171 17.06 -5.22 4.53
C PRO A 171 17.02 -3.69 4.39
N LEU A 172 18.08 -3.09 3.83
CA LEU A 172 18.11 -1.65 3.55
C LEU A 172 16.94 -1.22 2.65
N PHE A 173 16.71 -1.95 1.55
CA PHE A 173 15.66 -1.63 0.56
C PHE A 173 14.28 -2.14 0.97
N ALA A 174 14.21 -3.26 1.71
CA ALA A 174 12.94 -3.82 2.18
C ALA A 174 12.20 -2.87 3.12
N ARG A 175 12.93 -2.14 3.98
CA ARG A 175 12.38 -1.17 4.93
C ARG A 175 11.94 0.16 4.30
N ILE A 176 12.34 0.44 3.05
CA ILE A 176 11.97 1.65 2.31
C ILE A 176 10.80 1.34 1.39
N LYS A 177 9.70 2.06 1.54
CA LYS A 177 8.54 1.94 0.64
C LYS A 177 8.80 2.71 -0.66
N SER A 178 9.80 2.23 -1.42
CA SER A 178 10.24 2.83 -2.70
C SER A 178 9.38 2.34 -3.86
N THR A 179 9.50 3.00 -5.02
CA THR A 179 8.87 2.58 -6.28
C THR A 179 9.53 1.38 -6.95
N ASN A 180 10.59 0.82 -6.37
CA ASN A 180 11.31 -0.37 -6.90
C ASN A 180 10.54 -1.66 -6.56
N TYR A 181 9.37 -1.84 -7.17
CA TYR A 181 8.44 -2.94 -6.88
C TYR A 181 8.52 -4.11 -7.88
N LEU A 182 9.53 -4.13 -8.75
CA LEU A 182 9.68 -5.26 -9.69
C LEU A 182 9.73 -6.63 -9.00
N PRO A 183 10.51 -6.84 -7.92
CA PRO A 183 10.47 -8.11 -7.20
C PRO A 183 9.07 -8.46 -6.68
N ASN A 184 8.34 -7.49 -6.14
CA ASN A 184 6.99 -7.68 -5.64
C ASN A 184 5.99 -8.05 -6.75
N VAL A 185 6.12 -7.46 -7.95
CA VAL A 185 5.32 -7.81 -9.14
C VAL A 185 5.62 -9.25 -9.58
N LEU A 186 6.90 -9.63 -9.64
CA LEU A 186 7.31 -10.96 -10.05
C LEU A 186 6.75 -12.06 -9.12
N VAL A 187 6.68 -11.81 -7.81
CA VAL A 187 6.04 -12.72 -6.84
C VAL A 187 4.56 -12.93 -7.15
N VAL A 188 3.84 -11.86 -7.51
CA VAL A 188 2.42 -11.97 -7.87
C VAL A 188 2.24 -12.77 -9.16
N LEU A 189 3.12 -12.56 -10.15
CA LEU A 189 3.08 -13.32 -11.41
C LEU A 189 3.42 -14.79 -11.18
N GLU A 190 4.47 -15.10 -10.41
CA GLU A 190 4.85 -16.46 -10.02
C GLU A 190 3.70 -17.19 -9.30
N ALA A 191 3.05 -16.53 -8.35
CA ALA A 191 1.90 -17.10 -7.65
C ALA A 191 0.77 -17.46 -8.62
N LYS A 192 0.46 -16.55 -9.55
CA LYS A 192 -0.58 -16.77 -10.58
C LYS A 192 -0.24 -17.93 -11.51
N GLU A 193 1.02 -18.09 -11.92
CA GLU A 193 1.49 -19.22 -12.74
C GLU A 193 1.36 -20.57 -12.03
N ARG A 194 1.31 -20.55 -10.69
CA ARG A 194 1.16 -21.72 -9.81
C ARG A 194 -0.24 -21.87 -9.23
N ASP A 195 -1.25 -21.20 -9.80
CA ASP A 195 -2.66 -21.21 -9.35
C ASP A 195 -2.83 -20.84 -7.86
N ALA A 196 -1.99 -19.92 -7.36
CA ALA A 196 -2.04 -19.36 -6.01
C ALA A 196 -2.42 -17.87 -6.02
N ASP A 197 -2.89 -17.38 -4.87
CA ASP A 197 -3.37 -16.02 -4.74
C ASP A 197 -2.23 -15.02 -4.52
N ASN A 198 -1.13 -15.46 -3.87
CA ASN A 198 0.05 -14.63 -3.63
C ASN A 198 1.27 -15.50 -3.28
N GLY A 199 2.45 -14.87 -3.17
CA GLY A 199 3.68 -15.52 -2.73
C GLY A 199 4.20 -14.96 -1.42
N VAL A 200 5.03 -15.76 -0.75
CA VAL A 200 5.74 -15.40 0.49
C VAL A 200 7.23 -15.40 0.23
N PHE A 201 7.91 -14.33 0.60
CA PHE A 201 9.36 -14.26 0.61
C PHE A 201 9.94 -15.00 1.81
N ILE A 202 10.95 -15.80 1.56
CA ILE A 202 11.78 -16.43 2.57
C ILE A 202 13.18 -15.81 2.47
N ASP A 203 13.76 -15.47 3.61
CA ASP A 203 15.11 -14.90 3.66
C ASP A 203 16.18 -15.98 3.47
N GLN A 204 17.44 -15.56 3.29
CA GLN A 204 18.58 -16.46 3.08
C GLN A 204 18.86 -17.39 4.27
N ARG A 205 18.29 -17.13 5.45
CA ARG A 205 18.41 -17.97 6.67
C ARG A 205 17.27 -18.99 6.77
N GLY A 206 16.33 -19.00 5.80
CA GLY A 206 15.14 -19.85 5.83
C GLY A 206 14.04 -19.31 6.76
N MET A 207 14.05 -18.00 7.03
CA MET A 207 13.03 -17.36 7.87
C MET A 207 11.95 -16.73 7.00
N VAL A 208 10.71 -16.82 7.45
CA VAL A 208 9.59 -16.12 6.81
C VAL A 208 9.78 -14.62 6.93
N ALA A 209 9.56 -13.89 5.84
CA ALA A 209 9.71 -12.45 5.80
C ALA A 209 8.35 -11.74 5.58
N GLU A 210 8.01 -11.44 4.35
CA GLU A 210 6.75 -10.77 3.98
C GLU A 210 6.18 -11.33 2.69
N SER A 211 4.96 -10.96 2.32
CA SER A 211 4.37 -11.26 1.02
C SER A 211 4.67 -10.12 0.02
N SER A 212 4.11 -10.19 -1.18
CA SER A 212 4.41 -9.22 -2.25
C SER A 212 4.24 -7.75 -1.85
N ASN A 213 3.20 -7.42 -1.07
CA ASN A 213 2.91 -6.06 -0.59
C ASN A 213 2.16 -6.06 0.76
N MET A 214 2.26 -7.16 1.51
CA MET A 214 1.56 -7.43 2.76
C MET A 214 2.51 -8.05 3.78
N ASN A 215 2.29 -7.76 5.05
CA ASN A 215 2.95 -8.49 6.13
C ASN A 215 2.31 -9.87 6.31
N VAL A 216 3.06 -10.79 6.87
CA VAL A 216 2.63 -12.16 7.18
C VAL A 216 2.62 -12.35 8.68
N ALA A 217 1.56 -12.90 9.24
CA ALA A 217 1.46 -13.23 10.65
C ALA A 217 0.90 -14.62 10.87
N PHE A 218 1.15 -15.18 12.05
CA PHE A 218 0.79 -16.53 12.41
C PHE A 218 0.17 -16.58 13.80
N VAL A 219 -0.66 -17.58 14.06
CA VAL A 219 -1.07 -17.97 15.39
C VAL A 219 -0.55 -19.40 15.61
N THR A 220 0.25 -19.60 16.64
CA THR A 220 0.80 -20.91 16.98
C THR A 220 -0.25 -21.82 17.62
N GLN A 221 0.04 -23.12 17.73
CA GLN A 221 -0.85 -24.10 18.38
C GLN A 221 -1.13 -23.76 19.86
N ASP A 222 -0.20 -23.11 20.54
CA ASP A 222 -0.34 -22.60 21.91
C ASP A 222 -0.92 -21.16 21.95
N ARG A 223 -1.56 -20.71 20.84
CA ARG A 223 -2.29 -19.45 20.73
C ARG A 223 -1.43 -18.19 20.96
N VAL A 224 -0.20 -18.19 20.51
CA VAL A 224 0.65 -17.00 20.46
C VAL A 224 0.60 -16.38 19.08
N PHE A 225 0.26 -15.09 18.99
CA PHE A 225 0.33 -14.33 17.74
C PHE A 225 1.81 -14.02 17.45
N ARG A 226 2.29 -14.42 16.27
CA ARG A 226 3.68 -14.24 15.84
C ARG A 226 3.79 -13.45 14.56
N HIS A 227 4.77 -12.55 14.52
CA HIS A 227 5.13 -11.76 13.34
C HIS A 227 6.66 -11.67 13.22
N PRO A 228 7.23 -11.71 12.00
CA PRO A 228 8.65 -11.44 11.79
C PRO A 228 9.07 -10.07 12.32
N PRO A 229 10.31 -9.86 12.78
CA PRO A 229 10.78 -8.55 13.21
C PRO A 229 10.86 -7.57 12.02
N PHE A 230 10.76 -6.26 12.30
CA PHE A 230 10.73 -5.20 11.27
C PHE A 230 12.12 -4.73 10.79
N ASP A 231 13.16 -5.46 11.10
CA ASP A 231 14.54 -5.11 10.73
C ASP A 231 14.88 -5.44 9.26
N ALA A 232 14.16 -6.39 8.65
CA ALA A 232 14.39 -6.86 7.29
C ALA A 232 13.14 -6.85 6.38
N ILE A 233 12.02 -6.28 6.83
CA ILE A 233 10.76 -6.16 6.10
C ILE A 233 10.18 -4.77 6.26
N LEU A 234 9.15 -4.45 5.48
CA LEU A 234 8.44 -3.19 5.63
C LEU A 234 7.62 -3.17 6.93
N ALA A 235 7.81 -2.10 7.73
CA ALA A 235 6.96 -1.84 8.90
C ALA A 235 5.57 -1.36 8.44
N GLY A 236 4.65 -2.30 8.24
CA GLY A 236 3.29 -2.03 7.77
C GLY A 236 2.48 -1.25 8.81
N ILE A 237 1.72 -0.23 8.40
CA ILE A 237 0.87 0.53 9.33
C ILE A 237 -0.25 -0.38 9.85
N THR A 238 -0.84 -1.18 8.98
CA THR A 238 -1.93 -2.10 9.36
C THR A 238 -1.46 -3.17 10.34
N ILE A 239 -0.26 -3.76 10.15
CA ILE A 239 0.23 -4.77 11.09
C ILE A 239 0.51 -4.17 12.48
N HIS A 240 1.00 -2.93 12.58
CA HIS A 240 1.15 -2.28 13.88
C HIS A 240 -0.21 -2.16 14.59
N ARG A 241 -1.27 -1.78 13.87
CA ARG A 241 -2.62 -1.73 14.46
C ARG A 241 -3.15 -3.11 14.84
N VAL A 242 -2.87 -4.13 14.01
CA VAL A 242 -3.25 -5.53 14.31
C VAL A 242 -2.49 -6.05 15.53
N LEU A 243 -1.24 -5.65 15.76
CA LEU A 243 -0.50 -6.00 16.98
C LEU A 243 -1.18 -5.40 18.22
N ASP A 244 -1.70 -4.17 18.17
CA ASP A 244 -2.50 -3.58 19.25
C ASP A 244 -3.78 -4.40 19.50
N PHE A 245 -4.46 -4.84 18.44
CA PHE A 245 -5.65 -5.70 18.57
C PHE A 245 -5.29 -7.06 19.15
N ALA A 246 -4.19 -7.67 18.72
CA ALA A 246 -3.72 -8.93 19.26
C ALA A 246 -3.38 -8.82 20.76
N GLN A 247 -2.80 -7.70 21.23
CA GLN A 247 -2.59 -7.44 22.65
C GLN A 247 -3.91 -7.33 23.43
N ARG A 248 -4.95 -6.71 22.85
CA ARG A 248 -6.29 -6.69 23.46
C ARG A 248 -6.87 -8.10 23.57
N LEU A 249 -6.66 -8.95 22.54
CA LEU A 249 -7.09 -10.35 22.60
C LEU A 249 -6.35 -11.13 23.67
N VAL A 250 -5.07 -10.83 23.96
CA VAL A 250 -4.34 -11.42 25.11
C VAL A 250 -5.04 -11.04 26.43
N GLN A 251 -5.37 -9.76 26.60
CA GLN A 251 -6.05 -9.27 27.80
C GLN A 251 -7.43 -9.91 28.02
N GLN A 252 -8.10 -10.28 26.91
CA GLN A 252 -9.41 -10.94 26.90
C GLN A 252 -9.34 -12.48 26.96
N GLY A 253 -8.15 -13.08 27.05
CA GLY A 253 -7.94 -14.51 27.03
C GLY A 253 -8.13 -15.19 25.66
N GLY A 254 -8.22 -14.39 24.60
CA GLY A 254 -8.32 -14.87 23.22
C GLY A 254 -6.99 -15.37 22.64
N LEU A 255 -5.87 -14.82 23.11
CA LEU A 255 -4.51 -15.22 22.79
C LEU A 255 -3.71 -15.39 24.08
N ASN A 256 -2.61 -16.17 24.03
CA ASN A 256 -1.70 -16.37 25.16
C ASN A 256 -0.52 -15.38 25.13
N GLY A 257 -0.29 -14.70 24.01
CA GLY A 257 0.78 -13.73 23.89
C GLY A 257 0.92 -13.17 22.46
N VAL A 258 1.77 -12.14 22.34
CA VAL A 258 2.20 -11.56 21.08
C VAL A 258 3.73 -11.56 21.06
N ARG A 259 4.34 -12.05 19.98
CA ARG A 259 5.79 -12.15 19.87
C ARG A 259 6.30 -11.74 18.49
N LEU A 260 7.23 -10.79 18.46
CA LEU A 260 8.02 -10.44 17.30
C LEU A 260 9.34 -11.22 17.36
N ALA A 261 9.53 -12.17 16.45
CA ALA A 261 10.75 -12.98 16.37
C ALA A 261 10.86 -13.64 15.00
N ASP A 262 12.07 -14.03 14.61
CA ASP A 262 12.29 -14.88 13.43
C ASP A 262 11.40 -16.13 13.50
N ILE A 263 10.84 -16.51 12.36
CA ILE A 263 9.92 -17.63 12.22
C ILE A 263 10.47 -18.55 11.13
N PRO A 264 11.07 -19.70 11.48
CA PRO A 264 11.50 -20.69 10.52
C PRO A 264 10.30 -21.20 9.69
N VAL A 265 10.51 -21.48 8.41
CA VAL A 265 9.44 -21.97 7.49
C VAL A 265 8.72 -23.18 8.07
N GLU A 266 9.46 -24.16 8.63
CA GLU A 266 8.89 -25.37 9.23
C GLU A 266 7.98 -25.06 10.42
N GLU A 267 8.35 -24.08 11.25
CA GLU A 267 7.50 -23.64 12.36
C GLU A 267 6.25 -22.93 11.84
N ALA A 268 6.42 -22.08 10.84
CA ALA A 268 5.32 -21.34 10.21
C ALA A 268 4.28 -22.27 9.56
N ARG A 269 4.72 -23.34 8.92
CA ARG A 269 3.85 -24.37 8.30
C ARG A 269 3.01 -25.12 9.32
N ASN A 270 3.52 -25.28 10.55
CA ASN A 270 2.84 -25.95 11.66
C ASN A 270 1.97 -24.98 12.50
N ALA A 271 1.78 -23.74 12.06
CA ALA A 271 0.91 -22.79 12.75
C ALA A 271 -0.56 -23.25 12.75
N ALA A 272 -1.31 -22.82 13.75
CA ALA A 272 -2.75 -23.02 13.81
C ALA A 272 -3.49 -22.12 12.78
N GLU A 273 -2.98 -20.89 12.62
CA GLU A 273 -3.48 -19.94 11.64
C GLU A 273 -2.31 -19.17 10.99
N MET A 274 -2.50 -18.79 9.73
CA MET A 274 -1.65 -17.86 9.00
C MET A 274 -2.52 -16.78 8.37
N MET A 275 -2.02 -15.55 8.24
CA MET A 275 -2.76 -14.45 7.64
C MET A 275 -1.85 -13.45 6.93
N LEU A 276 -2.39 -12.81 5.89
CA LEU A 276 -1.82 -11.64 5.23
C LEU A 276 -2.46 -10.37 5.78
N ILE A 277 -1.63 -9.34 6.00
CA ILE A 277 -2.05 -8.09 6.63
C ILE A 277 -1.53 -6.90 5.83
N GLY A 278 -2.43 -5.99 5.45
CA GLY A 278 -2.10 -4.78 4.70
C GLY A 278 -3.28 -3.83 4.56
N SER A 279 -3.04 -2.56 4.21
CA SER A 279 -4.07 -1.52 4.21
C SER A 279 -5.25 -1.82 3.27
N SER A 280 -5.02 -2.44 2.12
CA SER A 280 -6.08 -2.78 1.16
C SER A 280 -6.70 -4.17 1.41
N ILE A 281 -5.88 -5.18 1.78
CA ILE A 281 -6.33 -6.54 2.09
C ILE A 281 -6.91 -6.65 3.50
N LYS A 282 -6.60 -5.69 4.39
CA LYS A 282 -6.97 -5.73 5.81
C LYS A 282 -6.29 -6.90 6.53
N VAL A 283 -7.07 -7.90 6.97
CA VAL A 283 -6.60 -9.19 7.51
C VAL A 283 -7.27 -10.29 6.71
N ALA A 284 -6.49 -11.03 5.93
CA ALA A 284 -6.99 -12.14 5.12
C ALA A 284 -6.38 -13.47 5.59
N PRO A 285 -7.20 -14.48 5.93
CA PRO A 285 -6.71 -15.79 6.35
C PRO A 285 -6.04 -16.52 5.19
N VAL A 286 -4.97 -17.26 5.50
CA VAL A 286 -4.27 -18.17 4.59
C VAL A 286 -4.56 -19.59 5.04
N VAL A 287 -5.05 -20.42 4.13
CA VAL A 287 -5.49 -21.79 4.43
C VAL A 287 -4.58 -22.87 3.82
N GLU A 288 -3.76 -22.45 2.87
CA GLU A 288 -2.83 -23.35 2.18
C GLU A 288 -1.53 -22.63 1.84
N TRP A 289 -0.40 -23.29 2.00
CA TRP A 289 0.92 -22.82 1.59
C TRP A 289 1.74 -23.93 0.94
N ASP A 290 2.15 -23.76 -0.34
CA ASP A 290 2.80 -24.76 -1.18
C ASP A 290 2.05 -26.10 -1.23
N GLY A 291 0.72 -26.08 -1.35
CA GLY A 291 -0.12 -27.26 -1.38
C GLY A 291 -0.33 -27.94 -0.02
N GLN A 292 0.24 -27.39 1.07
CA GLN A 292 0.05 -27.90 2.44
C GLN A 292 -0.96 -27.04 3.18
N LYS A 293 -1.91 -27.68 3.84
CA LYS A 293 -2.90 -26.99 4.67
C LYS A 293 -2.23 -26.30 5.86
N ILE A 294 -2.66 -25.08 6.16
CA ILE A 294 -2.38 -24.42 7.42
C ILE A 294 -3.52 -24.74 8.39
N GLY A 295 -3.20 -25.18 9.59
CA GLY A 295 -4.20 -25.65 10.56
C GLY A 295 -5.06 -26.77 10.00
N ASP A 296 -6.38 -26.57 9.99
CA ASP A 296 -7.34 -27.51 9.40
C ASP A 296 -7.66 -27.23 7.91
N GLY A 297 -7.02 -26.20 7.32
CA GLY A 297 -7.26 -25.77 5.95
C GLY A 297 -8.50 -24.88 5.81
N LYS A 298 -8.91 -24.19 6.87
CA LYS A 298 -10.01 -23.23 6.89
C LYS A 298 -9.59 -21.90 7.51
N PRO A 299 -10.32 -20.80 7.20
CA PRO A 299 -10.12 -19.53 7.89
C PRO A 299 -10.22 -19.67 9.42
N GLY A 300 -9.18 -19.23 10.11
CA GLY A 300 -9.12 -19.36 11.56
C GLY A 300 -9.88 -18.27 12.32
N PRO A 301 -10.32 -18.53 13.55
CA PRO A 301 -11.12 -17.61 14.36
C PRO A 301 -10.36 -16.34 14.77
N ILE A 302 -9.03 -16.38 14.94
CA ILE A 302 -8.25 -15.19 15.31
C ILE A 302 -8.15 -14.24 14.12
N ALA A 303 -7.88 -14.74 12.90
CA ALA A 303 -7.88 -13.92 11.69
C ALA A 303 -9.25 -13.24 11.47
N ALA A 304 -10.35 -13.97 11.66
CA ALA A 304 -11.70 -13.42 11.56
C ALA A 304 -11.94 -12.33 12.62
N LYS A 305 -11.54 -12.55 13.86
CA LYS A 305 -11.70 -11.56 14.94
C LYS A 305 -10.87 -10.30 14.73
N LEU A 306 -9.63 -10.44 14.26
CA LEU A 306 -8.78 -9.31 13.93
C LEU A 306 -9.35 -8.49 12.76
N LEU A 307 -9.94 -9.15 11.75
CA LEU A 307 -10.64 -8.47 10.65
C LEU A 307 -11.89 -7.71 11.14
N GLU A 308 -12.67 -8.31 12.03
CA GLU A 308 -13.81 -7.65 12.69
C GLU A 308 -13.35 -6.38 13.42
N MET A 309 -12.34 -6.49 14.28
CA MET A 309 -11.79 -5.36 15.03
C MET A 309 -11.25 -4.26 14.11
N TRP A 310 -10.62 -4.63 13.00
CA TRP A 310 -10.15 -3.67 12.01
C TRP A 310 -11.32 -2.94 11.32
N ASN A 311 -12.38 -3.65 10.95
CA ASN A 311 -13.58 -3.06 10.34
C ASN A 311 -14.27 -2.10 11.33
N GLU A 312 -14.40 -2.46 12.60
CA GLU A 312 -14.94 -1.60 13.65
C GLU A 312 -14.09 -0.33 13.84
N ASP A 313 -12.76 -0.47 13.85
CA ASP A 313 -11.82 0.63 14.03
C ASP A 313 -11.88 1.65 12.88
N THR A 314 -12.16 1.20 11.66
CA THR A 314 -12.32 2.08 10.49
C THR A 314 -13.69 2.75 10.37
N GLN A 315 -14.68 2.29 11.14
CA GLN A 315 -16.06 2.82 11.11
C GLN A 315 -16.39 3.66 12.34
N SER A 316 -15.71 3.43 13.45
CA SER A 316 -15.97 4.14 14.71
C SER A 316 -15.17 5.44 14.78
N ALA A 317 -15.78 6.50 15.30
CA ALA A 317 -15.08 7.76 15.56
C ALA A 317 -13.94 7.54 16.58
N ASN A 318 -12.70 7.68 16.12
CA ASN A 318 -11.49 7.54 16.92
C ASN A 318 -10.36 8.43 16.37
N ASP A 319 -9.24 8.48 17.06
CA ASP A 319 -8.05 9.26 16.73
C ASP A 319 -7.29 8.78 15.47
N GLN A 320 -7.66 7.62 14.93
CA GLN A 320 -7.06 7.07 13.70
C GLN A 320 -7.69 7.67 12.42
N LEU A 321 -8.81 8.37 12.53
CA LEU A 321 -9.58 8.92 11.43
C LEU A 321 -9.40 10.43 11.32
N VAL A 322 -8.94 10.89 10.17
CA VAL A 322 -8.73 12.31 9.85
C VAL A 322 -9.78 12.77 8.85
N GLY A 323 -10.58 13.76 9.23
CA GLY A 323 -11.64 14.34 8.37
C GLY A 323 -11.07 15.04 7.14
N VAL A 324 -11.63 14.73 5.97
CA VAL A 324 -11.34 15.45 4.73
C VAL A 324 -12.20 16.72 4.67
N PRO A 325 -11.62 17.90 4.36
CA PRO A 325 -12.33 19.18 4.37
C PRO A 325 -13.13 19.38 3.07
N TYR A 326 -14.19 18.59 2.87
CA TYR A 326 -15.10 18.82 1.74
C TYR A 326 -15.78 20.18 1.92
N GLU A 327 -15.97 20.91 0.82
CA GLU A 327 -16.83 22.10 0.84
C GLU A 327 -18.23 21.69 1.32
N GLN A 328 -18.75 22.41 2.30
CA GLN A 328 -20.15 22.22 2.70
C GLN A 328 -21.00 22.61 1.49
N GLU A 329 -21.83 21.69 1.00
CA GLU A 329 -22.92 22.06 0.10
C GLU A 329 -23.67 23.23 0.79
N THR A 330 -23.50 24.43 0.28
CA THR A 330 -24.35 25.54 0.61
C THR A 330 -25.76 25.08 0.24
N ARG A 331 -26.53 24.60 1.22
CA ARG A 331 -27.96 24.37 1.04
C ARG A 331 -28.53 25.69 0.56
N GLY A 332 -28.79 25.76 -0.73
CA GLY A 332 -29.53 26.86 -1.31
C GLY A 332 -30.87 26.91 -0.63
N THR A 333 -31.02 27.87 0.26
CA THR A 333 -32.34 28.37 0.66
C THR A 333 -32.87 29.13 -0.54
N ALA A 334 -33.72 28.45 -1.32
CA ALA A 334 -34.63 29.11 -2.26
C ALA A 334 -35.79 29.71 -1.50
#